data_104d80c9ea81021ab20435d467ba4f5a
#
_entry.id   104d80c9ea81021ab20435d467ba4f5a
#
_cell.length_a   1.000
_cell.length_b   1.000
_cell.length_c   1.000
_cell.angle_alpha   90.00
_cell.angle_beta   90.00
_cell.angle_gamma   90.00
#
_symmetry.space_group_name_H-M   'P 1'
#
loop_
_entity.id
_entity.type
_entity.pdbx_description
1 polymer ?
#
loop_
_entity_poly.entity_id
_entity_poly.type
_entity_poly.pdbx_seq_one_letter_code
_entity_poly.pdbx_strand_id
1 'polypeptide(L)'
;MTLRDYWLNPRKYMEITRLAVPLLLSNAGLVFMQFADAMFLAKYSPDAIAASGMGGMVSWMVSSLFVGIVGYTSVITANNIGAHQEDKVGCVNWQGIYLALLAGVLTVLLGFLTAPFFRLVGHAPEIQALESEYLRVLLFGNVVFFVQASLGGYFSGRGDNVRLMAAQMSGQALNVVLDYALIFGKWGLPEMGVTGAALATVLSGLLPIAIMLAYFLRCDARERYHTHHWRLHWGIMARLLRFGVASGIQMWIDAALWTLFLVIIGRLGTVELAATSIAFRLNSLAFMPIIGLARGMGTLAGQRHGAREFQEVVAYICHCLVMSEIWMISIAATYALLPEWYFRMFSADGSRGTVDFAEVLATGKTLLRFVAVYCLGDACNIALSIGLHSVGDTRWTSIMMSIVTLILVAVLLYAGYAHWGLYPIWTAATVFILALPPIWIFRLRQGNWKAIRVATD
;
A
#
# COMPACT_ATOMS: atom_id res chain seq x y z
N MET A 1 28.78 -21.17 11.50
CA MET A 1 28.35 -19.78 11.16
C MET A 1 28.29 -19.04 12.48
N THR A 2 29.16 -18.06 12.72
CA THR A 2 29.15 -17.27 13.97
C THR A 2 27.93 -16.32 13.97
N LEU A 3 27.44 -15.89 15.15
CA LEU A 3 26.40 -14.88 15.27
C LEU A 3 26.74 -13.61 14.48
N ARG A 4 28.02 -13.29 14.39
CA ARG A 4 28.56 -12.15 13.63
C ARG A 4 28.35 -12.32 12.11
N ASP A 5 28.58 -13.52 11.55
CA ASP A 5 28.38 -13.82 10.12
C ASP A 5 26.89 -13.78 9.75
N TYR A 6 26.01 -14.03 10.73
CA TYR A 6 24.58 -14.01 10.55
C TYR A 6 24.00 -12.59 10.47
N TRP A 7 24.53 -11.63 11.27
CA TRP A 7 24.00 -10.27 11.36
C TRP A 7 24.75 -9.23 10.52
N LEU A 8 25.98 -9.51 10.10
CA LEU A 8 26.86 -8.55 9.43
C LEU A 8 27.29 -9.00 8.02
N ASN A 9 26.44 -9.75 7.30
CA ASN A 9 26.74 -10.13 5.92
C ASN A 9 26.44 -8.98 4.94
N PRO A 10 27.46 -8.25 4.42
CA PRO A 10 27.24 -7.10 3.54
C PRO A 10 26.50 -7.44 2.24
N ARG A 11 26.65 -8.68 1.77
CA ARG A 11 26.00 -9.15 0.53
C ARG A 11 24.48 -9.14 0.66
N LYS A 12 23.92 -9.57 1.80
CA LYS A 12 22.47 -9.60 2.03
C LYS A 12 21.88 -8.20 2.09
N TYR A 13 22.56 -7.25 2.73
CA TYR A 13 22.16 -5.84 2.72
C TYR A 13 22.12 -5.30 1.29
N MET A 14 23.14 -5.59 0.48
CA MET A 14 23.19 -5.15 -0.90
C MET A 14 22.10 -5.80 -1.77
N GLU A 15 21.82 -7.09 -1.60
CA GLU A 15 20.75 -7.79 -2.31
C GLU A 15 19.37 -7.18 -2.00
N ILE A 16 19.07 -6.94 -0.72
CA ILE A 16 17.82 -6.27 -0.31
C ILE A 16 17.75 -4.87 -0.93
N THR A 17 18.81 -4.05 -0.80
CA THR A 17 18.86 -2.69 -1.32
C THR A 17 18.68 -2.66 -2.85
N ARG A 18 19.31 -3.56 -3.57
CA ARG A 18 19.18 -3.66 -5.04
C ARG A 18 17.75 -3.90 -5.49
N LEU A 19 16.97 -4.68 -4.75
CA LEU A 19 15.56 -4.91 -5.04
C LEU A 19 14.66 -3.80 -4.50
N ALA A 20 15.03 -3.18 -3.39
CA ALA A 20 14.24 -2.15 -2.73
C ALA A 20 14.30 -0.79 -3.44
N VAL A 21 15.49 -0.37 -3.90
CA VAL A 21 15.67 0.97 -4.49
C VAL A 21 14.75 1.24 -5.68
N PRO A 22 14.57 0.34 -6.66
CA PRO A 22 13.61 0.58 -7.74
C PRO A 22 12.16 0.72 -7.23
N LEU A 23 11.75 -0.08 -6.23
CA LEU A 23 10.42 0.02 -5.63
C LEU A 23 10.23 1.33 -4.87
N LEU A 24 11.26 1.80 -4.19
CA LEU A 24 11.30 3.10 -3.53
C LEU A 24 11.08 4.25 -4.52
N LEU A 25 11.84 4.25 -5.61
CA LEU A 25 11.73 5.28 -6.65
C LEU A 25 10.35 5.27 -7.29
N SER A 26 9.78 4.09 -7.53
CA SER A 26 8.41 3.96 -8.05
C SER A 26 7.37 4.52 -7.08
N ASN A 27 7.50 4.25 -5.77
CA ASN A 27 6.61 4.82 -4.76
C ASN A 27 6.76 6.33 -4.63
N ALA A 28 7.99 6.86 -4.71
CA ALA A 28 8.24 8.30 -4.72
C ALA A 28 7.56 8.99 -5.93
N GLY A 29 7.66 8.38 -7.11
CA GLY A 29 6.95 8.84 -8.30
C GLY A 29 5.44 8.85 -8.12
N LEU A 30 4.86 7.83 -7.45
CA LEU A 30 3.43 7.80 -7.14
C LEU A 30 3.01 8.95 -6.23
N VAL A 31 3.78 9.25 -5.20
CA VAL A 31 3.48 10.38 -4.30
C VAL A 31 3.58 11.72 -5.04
N PHE A 32 4.59 11.87 -5.91
CA PHE A 32 4.70 13.06 -6.75
C PHE A 32 3.51 13.22 -7.70
N MET A 33 3.07 12.13 -8.34
CA MET A 33 1.88 12.10 -9.17
C MET A 33 0.63 12.55 -8.37
N GLN A 34 0.37 11.95 -7.21
CA GLN A 34 -0.77 12.32 -6.35
C GLN A 34 -0.72 13.78 -5.88
N PHE A 35 0.48 14.32 -5.66
CA PHE A 35 0.65 15.74 -5.34
C PHE A 35 0.30 16.63 -6.54
N ALA A 36 0.71 16.26 -7.75
CA ALA A 36 0.38 16.98 -8.97
C ALA A 36 -1.13 16.98 -9.23
N ASP A 37 -1.80 15.83 -9.08
CA ASP A 37 -3.26 15.68 -9.20
C ASP A 37 -3.97 16.63 -8.24
N ALA A 38 -3.58 16.60 -6.95
CA ALA A 38 -4.18 17.46 -5.93
C ALA A 38 -3.96 18.95 -6.23
N MET A 39 -2.77 19.32 -6.74
CA MET A 39 -2.45 20.68 -7.12
C MET A 39 -3.29 21.16 -8.32
N PHE A 40 -3.49 20.34 -9.33
CA PHE A 40 -4.31 20.68 -10.49
C PHE A 40 -5.77 20.81 -10.11
N LEU A 41 -6.32 19.89 -9.32
CA LEU A 41 -7.70 19.96 -8.84
C LEU A 41 -7.93 21.16 -7.92
N ALA A 42 -6.98 21.50 -7.04
CA ALA A 42 -7.07 22.69 -6.19
C ALA A 42 -7.09 24.00 -7.00
N LYS A 43 -6.37 24.03 -8.14
CA LYS A 43 -6.40 25.17 -9.07
C LYS A 43 -7.70 25.22 -9.88
N TYR A 44 -8.35 24.09 -10.10
CA TYR A 44 -9.59 24.00 -10.84
C TYR A 44 -10.77 24.48 -9.99
N SER A 45 -10.99 23.87 -8.81
CA SER A 45 -12.06 24.27 -7.88
C SER A 45 -11.81 23.69 -6.49
N PRO A 46 -12.18 24.40 -5.40
CA PRO A 46 -12.15 23.87 -4.04
C PRO A 46 -13.03 22.62 -3.86
N ASP A 47 -14.17 22.55 -4.52
CA ASP A 47 -15.08 21.40 -4.46
C ASP A 47 -14.50 20.19 -5.17
N ALA A 48 -13.72 20.41 -6.24
CA ALA A 48 -13.06 19.36 -6.99
C ALA A 48 -12.03 18.61 -6.15
N ILE A 49 -11.19 19.32 -5.39
CA ILE A 49 -10.20 18.68 -4.52
C ILE A 49 -10.89 17.97 -3.34
N ALA A 50 -11.96 18.53 -2.79
CA ALA A 50 -12.72 17.88 -1.71
C ALA A 50 -13.35 16.57 -2.20
N ALA A 51 -14.02 16.60 -3.36
CA ALA A 51 -14.67 15.44 -3.96
C ALA A 51 -13.67 14.35 -4.34
N SER A 52 -12.51 14.70 -4.92
CA SER A 52 -11.47 13.75 -5.28
C SER A 52 -10.84 13.08 -4.05
N GLY A 53 -10.68 13.81 -2.95
CA GLY A 53 -10.16 13.28 -1.69
C GLY A 53 -11.05 12.17 -1.13
N MET A 54 -12.34 12.43 -0.95
CA MET A 54 -13.30 11.44 -0.43
C MET A 54 -13.49 10.28 -1.41
N GLY A 55 -13.73 10.57 -2.70
CA GLY A 55 -13.89 9.55 -3.72
C GLY A 55 -12.65 8.65 -3.86
N GLY A 56 -11.45 9.22 -3.76
CA GLY A 56 -10.18 8.49 -3.77
C GLY A 56 -10.01 7.56 -2.57
N MET A 57 -10.36 8.01 -1.36
CA MET A 57 -10.32 7.17 -0.14
C MET A 57 -11.28 5.98 -0.25
N VAL A 58 -12.50 6.19 -0.70
CA VAL A 58 -13.49 5.11 -0.88
C VAL A 58 -13.03 4.15 -1.98
N SER A 59 -12.50 4.67 -3.09
CA SER A 59 -11.94 3.85 -4.17
C SER A 59 -10.79 2.98 -3.67
N TRP A 60 -9.88 3.54 -2.88
CA TRP A 60 -8.77 2.78 -2.29
C TRP A 60 -9.27 1.70 -1.32
N MET A 61 -10.23 2.01 -0.46
CA MET A 61 -10.81 1.04 0.47
C MET A 61 -11.42 -0.15 -0.27
N VAL A 62 -12.18 0.07 -1.34
CA VAL A 62 -12.74 -1.01 -2.17
C VAL A 62 -11.64 -1.77 -2.90
N SER A 63 -10.66 -1.06 -3.46
CA SER A 63 -9.61 -1.65 -4.29
C SER A 63 -8.61 -2.46 -3.49
N SER A 64 -8.32 -2.07 -2.24
CA SER A 64 -7.32 -2.68 -1.36
C SER A 64 -7.53 -4.19 -1.17
N LEU A 65 -8.79 -4.62 -1.04
CA LEU A 65 -9.17 -6.04 -0.97
C LEU A 65 -8.66 -6.81 -2.20
N PHE A 66 -8.99 -6.33 -3.39
CA PHE A 66 -8.65 -7.01 -4.63
C PHE A 66 -7.17 -6.90 -5.00
N VAL A 67 -6.56 -5.74 -4.72
CA VAL A 67 -5.11 -5.55 -4.87
C VAL A 67 -4.33 -6.53 -3.98
N GLY A 68 -4.76 -6.74 -2.74
CA GLY A 68 -4.16 -7.73 -1.84
C GLY A 68 -4.30 -9.16 -2.34
N ILE A 69 -5.48 -9.51 -2.91
CA ILE A 69 -5.73 -10.85 -3.48
C ILE A 69 -4.85 -11.07 -4.71
N VAL A 70 -4.94 -10.18 -5.69
CA VAL A 70 -4.25 -10.34 -6.98
C VAL A 70 -2.73 -10.14 -6.82
N GLY A 71 -2.31 -9.20 -5.98
CA GLY A 71 -0.89 -8.93 -5.71
C GLY A 71 -0.13 -10.10 -5.10
N TYR A 72 -0.85 -11.09 -4.54
CA TYR A 72 -0.23 -12.31 -4.00
C TYR A 72 0.43 -13.17 -5.09
N THR A 73 0.18 -12.91 -6.35
CA THR A 73 0.93 -13.49 -7.48
C THR A 73 2.43 -13.31 -7.34
N SER A 74 2.89 -12.19 -6.74
CA SER A 74 4.32 -11.92 -6.50
C SER A 74 4.94 -12.96 -5.57
N VAL A 75 4.23 -13.34 -4.51
CA VAL A 75 4.70 -14.31 -3.51
C VAL A 75 4.75 -15.72 -4.09
N ILE A 76 3.70 -16.13 -4.82
CA ILE A 76 3.69 -17.45 -5.47
C ILE A 76 4.79 -17.52 -6.55
N THR A 77 4.97 -16.45 -7.33
CA THR A 77 6.04 -16.35 -8.34
C THR A 77 7.43 -16.49 -7.68
N ALA A 78 7.69 -15.77 -6.58
CA ALA A 78 8.95 -15.84 -5.88
C ALA A 78 9.23 -17.27 -5.34
N ASN A 79 8.24 -17.91 -4.75
CA ASN A 79 8.36 -19.27 -4.23
C ASN A 79 8.57 -20.30 -5.35
N ASN A 80 7.90 -20.16 -6.50
CA ASN A 80 8.10 -21.06 -7.65
C ASN A 80 9.51 -20.93 -8.22
N ILE A 81 10.05 -19.72 -8.31
CA ILE A 81 11.44 -19.49 -8.75
C ILE A 81 12.42 -20.16 -7.79
N GLY A 82 12.21 -20.00 -6.49
CA GLY A 82 13.02 -20.65 -5.47
C GLY A 82 12.94 -22.19 -5.51
N ALA A 83 11.78 -22.72 -5.86
CA ALA A 83 11.55 -24.16 -6.01
C ALA A 83 12.03 -24.73 -7.37
N HIS A 84 12.68 -23.91 -8.20
CA HIS A 84 13.08 -24.26 -9.58
C HIS A 84 11.90 -24.67 -10.49
N GLN A 85 10.72 -24.12 -10.25
CA GLN A 85 9.49 -24.32 -11.03
C GLN A 85 9.20 -23.08 -11.88
N GLU A 86 10.17 -22.61 -12.62
CA GLU A 86 10.07 -21.39 -13.42
C GLU A 86 9.01 -21.52 -14.54
N ASP A 87 8.78 -22.72 -15.04
CA ASP A 87 7.78 -23.08 -16.05
C ASP A 87 6.33 -22.76 -15.62
N LYS A 88 6.06 -22.75 -14.32
CA LYS A 88 4.72 -22.44 -13.77
C LYS A 88 4.44 -20.95 -13.55
N VAL A 89 5.48 -20.12 -13.59
CA VAL A 89 5.38 -18.69 -13.30
C VAL A 89 4.42 -17.96 -14.24
N GLY A 90 4.47 -18.27 -15.55
CA GLY A 90 3.55 -17.71 -16.53
C GLY A 90 2.09 -18.05 -16.23
N CYS A 91 1.82 -19.32 -15.89
CA CYS A 91 0.48 -19.76 -15.56
C CYS A 91 -0.06 -19.07 -14.28
N VAL A 92 0.76 -18.92 -13.22
CA VAL A 92 0.38 -18.20 -12.00
C VAL A 92 -0.10 -16.78 -12.31
N ASN A 93 0.64 -16.07 -13.17
CA ASN A 93 0.32 -14.69 -13.50
C ASN A 93 -0.93 -14.57 -14.38
N TRP A 94 -1.19 -15.54 -15.28
CA TRP A 94 -2.46 -15.60 -16.00
C TRP A 94 -3.66 -15.81 -15.07
N GLN A 95 -3.54 -16.68 -14.05
CA GLN A 95 -4.59 -16.81 -13.05
C GLN A 95 -4.82 -15.50 -12.29
N GLY A 96 -3.75 -14.76 -11.97
CA GLY A 96 -3.84 -13.41 -11.38
C GLY A 96 -4.56 -12.42 -12.29
N ILE A 97 -4.30 -12.44 -13.61
CA ILE A 97 -5.01 -11.60 -14.59
C ILE A 97 -6.50 -11.97 -14.65
N TYR A 98 -6.86 -13.26 -14.61
CA TYR A 98 -8.27 -13.67 -14.60
C TYR A 98 -8.99 -13.20 -13.34
N LEU A 99 -8.34 -13.28 -12.18
CA LEU A 99 -8.89 -12.71 -10.94
C LEU A 99 -8.99 -11.18 -11.01
N ALA A 100 -8.03 -10.52 -11.63
CA ALA A 100 -8.07 -9.07 -11.85
C ALA A 100 -9.27 -8.65 -12.71
N LEU A 101 -9.55 -9.39 -13.79
CA LEU A 101 -10.71 -9.15 -14.64
C LEU A 101 -12.03 -9.40 -13.88
N LEU A 102 -12.11 -10.47 -13.10
CA LEU A 102 -13.29 -10.76 -12.26
C LEU A 102 -13.50 -9.65 -11.22
N ALA A 103 -12.44 -9.24 -10.52
CA ALA A 103 -12.48 -8.12 -9.58
C ALA A 103 -12.90 -6.81 -10.25
N GLY A 104 -12.44 -6.57 -11.49
CA GLY A 104 -12.86 -5.44 -12.31
C GLY A 104 -14.36 -5.44 -12.58
N VAL A 105 -14.93 -6.59 -12.94
CA VAL A 105 -16.39 -6.72 -13.13
C VAL A 105 -17.15 -6.41 -11.83
N LEU A 106 -16.64 -6.90 -10.68
CA LEU A 106 -17.26 -6.63 -9.38
C LEU A 106 -17.21 -5.15 -9.02
N THR A 107 -16.08 -4.47 -9.28
CA THR A 107 -15.98 -3.02 -9.00
C THR A 107 -16.80 -2.18 -9.97
N VAL A 108 -16.99 -2.59 -11.22
CA VAL A 108 -17.93 -1.96 -12.15
C VAL A 108 -19.35 -2.05 -11.61
N LEU A 109 -19.79 -3.19 -11.09
CA LEU A 109 -21.10 -3.34 -10.46
C LEU A 109 -21.27 -2.42 -9.26
N LEU A 110 -20.23 -2.30 -8.41
CA LEU A 110 -20.23 -1.35 -7.30
C LEU A 110 -20.29 0.11 -7.78
N GLY A 111 -19.72 0.42 -8.93
CA GLY A 111 -19.76 1.76 -9.54
C GLY A 111 -21.18 2.26 -9.84
N PHE A 112 -22.16 1.36 -10.03
CA PHE A 112 -23.57 1.76 -10.16
C PHE A 112 -24.22 2.14 -8.82
N LEU A 113 -23.57 1.81 -7.69
CA LEU A 113 -24.08 2.11 -6.35
C LEU A 113 -23.47 3.40 -5.74
N THR A 114 -22.62 4.12 -6.48
CA THR A 114 -21.93 5.32 -5.96
C THR A 114 -22.91 6.44 -5.59
N ALA A 115 -23.90 6.71 -6.42
CA ALA A 115 -24.88 7.75 -6.16
C ALA A 115 -25.77 7.47 -4.92
N PRO A 116 -26.37 6.25 -4.75
CA PRO A 116 -27.05 5.89 -3.49
C PRO A 116 -26.11 5.98 -2.28
N PHE A 117 -24.84 5.56 -2.41
CA PHE A 117 -23.88 5.60 -1.32
C PHE A 117 -23.64 7.03 -0.81
N PHE A 118 -23.33 8.00 -1.70
CA PHE A 118 -23.09 9.38 -1.27
C PHE A 118 -24.33 10.10 -0.77
N ARG A 119 -25.55 9.69 -1.23
CA ARG A 119 -26.79 10.17 -0.62
C ARG A 119 -26.93 9.78 0.85
N LEU A 120 -26.46 8.58 1.22
CA LEU A 120 -26.44 8.12 2.63
C LEU A 120 -25.39 8.86 3.46
N VAL A 121 -24.29 9.29 2.84
CA VAL A 121 -23.23 10.07 3.52
C VAL A 121 -23.73 11.47 3.91
N GLY A 122 -24.61 12.08 3.08
CA GLY A 122 -25.32 13.30 3.45
C GLY A 122 -24.54 14.61 3.24
N HIS A 123 -23.55 14.62 2.33
CA HIS A 123 -22.86 15.86 1.93
C HIS A 123 -23.79 16.79 1.12
N ALA A 124 -23.34 18.02 0.86
CA ALA A 124 -24.09 18.96 0.00
C ALA A 124 -24.32 18.34 -1.39
N PRO A 125 -25.52 18.52 -2.01
CA PRO A 125 -25.89 17.84 -3.26
C PRO A 125 -24.89 18.05 -4.41
N GLU A 126 -24.28 19.22 -4.49
CA GLU A 126 -23.28 19.58 -5.50
C GLU A 126 -22.00 18.75 -5.33
N ILE A 127 -21.52 18.60 -4.09
CA ILE A 127 -20.34 17.78 -3.76
C ILE A 127 -20.65 16.30 -3.97
N GLN A 128 -21.84 15.82 -3.57
CA GLN A 128 -22.26 14.42 -3.79
C GLN A 128 -22.22 14.02 -5.27
N ALA A 129 -22.61 14.91 -6.17
CA ALA A 129 -22.58 14.67 -7.60
C ALA A 129 -21.14 14.47 -8.08
N LEU A 130 -20.21 15.35 -7.70
CA LEU A 130 -18.79 15.26 -8.06
C LEU A 130 -18.11 14.02 -7.46
N GLU A 131 -18.37 13.72 -6.18
CA GLU A 131 -17.85 12.53 -5.50
C GLU A 131 -18.31 11.23 -6.16
N SER A 132 -19.61 11.16 -6.49
CA SER A 132 -20.22 10.01 -7.15
C SER A 132 -19.64 9.79 -8.55
N GLU A 133 -19.46 10.87 -9.31
CA GLU A 133 -18.91 10.81 -10.67
C GLU A 133 -17.44 10.38 -10.64
N TYR A 134 -16.63 11.00 -9.79
CA TYR A 134 -15.21 10.67 -9.59
C TYR A 134 -15.01 9.19 -9.19
N LEU A 135 -15.73 8.76 -8.14
CA LEU A 135 -15.65 7.39 -7.66
C LEU A 135 -16.13 6.38 -8.71
N ARG A 136 -17.20 6.69 -9.45
CA ARG A 136 -17.72 5.82 -10.50
C ARG A 136 -16.70 5.57 -11.59
N VAL A 137 -16.02 6.63 -12.07
CA VAL A 137 -14.97 6.50 -13.09
C VAL A 137 -13.81 5.65 -12.58
N LEU A 138 -13.36 5.89 -11.34
CA LEU A 138 -12.30 5.07 -10.73
C LEU A 138 -12.69 3.61 -10.59
N LEU A 139 -13.92 3.30 -10.11
CA LEU A 139 -14.39 1.93 -9.96
C LEU A 139 -14.54 1.19 -11.29
N PHE A 140 -14.95 1.90 -12.35
CA PHE A 140 -14.98 1.34 -13.70
C PHE A 140 -13.58 1.06 -14.25
N GLY A 141 -12.61 1.90 -13.88
CA GLY A 141 -11.22 1.77 -14.28
C GLY A 141 -10.35 0.86 -13.40
N ASN A 142 -10.87 0.40 -12.25
CA ASN A 142 -10.07 -0.37 -11.28
C ASN A 142 -9.46 -1.66 -11.83
N VAL A 143 -10.06 -2.25 -12.87
CA VAL A 143 -9.50 -3.41 -13.57
C VAL A 143 -8.07 -3.15 -14.03
N VAL A 144 -7.74 -1.92 -14.43
CA VAL A 144 -6.40 -1.50 -14.85
C VAL A 144 -5.41 -1.70 -13.71
N PHE A 145 -5.74 -1.25 -12.49
CA PHE A 145 -4.89 -1.39 -11.31
C PHE A 145 -4.74 -2.85 -10.88
N PHE A 146 -5.78 -3.66 -11.00
CA PHE A 146 -5.73 -5.08 -10.65
C PHE A 146 -4.86 -5.87 -11.64
N VAL A 147 -4.96 -5.58 -12.94
CA VAL A 147 -4.09 -6.19 -13.96
C VAL A 147 -2.63 -5.75 -13.75
N GLN A 148 -2.40 -4.47 -13.40
CA GLN A 148 -1.07 -4.01 -13.02
C GLN A 148 -0.51 -4.76 -11.80
N ALA A 149 -1.34 -5.02 -10.78
CA ALA A 149 -0.93 -5.77 -9.59
C ALA A 149 -0.50 -7.20 -9.94
N SER A 150 -1.21 -7.89 -10.84
CA SER A 150 -0.83 -9.22 -11.32
C SER A 150 0.48 -9.20 -12.10
N LEU A 151 0.57 -8.37 -13.14
CA LEU A 151 1.78 -8.25 -13.96
C LEU A 151 2.97 -7.75 -13.11
N GLY A 152 2.75 -6.79 -12.23
CA GLY A 152 3.76 -6.33 -11.26
C GLY A 152 4.26 -7.46 -10.38
N GLY A 153 3.37 -8.40 -10.00
CA GLY A 153 3.72 -9.62 -9.26
C GLY A 153 4.70 -10.52 -10.01
N TYR A 154 4.55 -10.64 -11.33
CA TYR A 154 5.51 -11.37 -12.17
C TYR A 154 6.92 -10.77 -12.09
N PHE A 155 7.04 -9.45 -12.24
CA PHE A 155 8.35 -8.79 -12.18
C PHE A 155 8.93 -8.78 -10.77
N SER A 156 8.12 -8.40 -9.78
CA SER A 156 8.57 -8.32 -8.39
C SER A 156 8.97 -9.68 -7.83
N GLY A 157 8.18 -10.73 -8.06
CA GLY A 157 8.49 -12.09 -7.61
C GLY A 157 9.80 -12.65 -8.20
N ARG A 158 10.16 -12.23 -9.41
CA ARG A 158 11.44 -12.55 -10.07
C ARG A 158 12.61 -11.70 -9.60
N GLY A 159 12.35 -10.62 -8.88
CA GLY A 159 13.35 -9.62 -8.52
C GLY A 159 13.69 -8.62 -9.65
N ASP A 160 12.90 -8.56 -10.72
CA ASP A 160 13.08 -7.64 -11.84
C ASP A 160 12.39 -6.29 -11.60
N ASN A 161 12.71 -5.68 -10.46
CA ASN A 161 12.06 -4.46 -10.00
C ASN A 161 12.43 -3.23 -10.83
N VAL A 162 13.54 -3.27 -11.58
CA VAL A 162 13.95 -2.15 -12.44
C VAL A 162 12.97 -1.98 -13.62
N ARG A 163 12.58 -3.08 -14.29
CA ARG A 163 11.58 -3.01 -15.37
C ARG A 163 10.21 -2.64 -14.83
N LEU A 164 9.85 -3.15 -13.66
CA LEU A 164 8.61 -2.77 -12.97
C LEU A 164 8.58 -1.27 -12.68
N MET A 165 9.66 -0.72 -12.09
CA MET A 165 9.80 0.70 -11.81
C MET A 165 9.68 1.55 -13.10
N ALA A 166 10.41 1.18 -14.14
CA ALA A 166 10.38 1.93 -15.41
C ALA A 166 8.96 1.98 -16.02
N ALA A 167 8.23 0.85 -15.98
CA ALA A 167 6.85 0.80 -16.43
C ALA A 167 5.94 1.67 -15.57
N GLN A 168 6.04 1.59 -14.24
CA GLN A 168 5.18 2.38 -13.33
C GLN A 168 5.47 3.88 -13.43
N MET A 169 6.75 4.28 -13.46
CA MET A 169 7.11 5.70 -13.61
C MET A 169 6.66 6.28 -14.94
N SER A 170 6.67 5.52 -16.03
CA SER A 170 6.14 5.99 -17.32
C SER A 170 4.64 6.28 -17.26
N GLY A 171 3.87 5.44 -16.55
CA GLY A 171 2.45 5.68 -16.32
C GLY A 171 2.19 6.90 -15.46
N GLN A 172 2.97 7.05 -14.38
CA GLN A 172 2.88 8.23 -13.49
C GLN A 172 3.20 9.53 -14.22
N ALA A 173 4.24 9.54 -15.07
CA ALA A 173 4.56 10.70 -15.89
C ALA A 173 3.45 11.01 -16.90
N LEU A 174 2.88 9.99 -17.55
CA LEU A 174 1.75 10.14 -18.45
C LEU A 174 0.51 10.68 -17.73
N ASN A 175 0.27 10.23 -16.48
CA ASN A 175 -0.86 10.72 -15.68
C ASN A 175 -0.79 12.25 -15.48
N VAL A 176 0.35 12.79 -15.04
CA VAL A 176 0.54 14.23 -14.85
C VAL A 176 0.25 15.02 -16.13
N VAL A 177 0.64 14.48 -17.29
CA VAL A 177 0.37 15.09 -18.60
C VAL A 177 -1.14 15.03 -18.94
N LEU A 178 -1.78 13.89 -18.74
CA LEU A 178 -3.20 13.69 -19.00
C LEU A 178 -4.09 14.50 -18.04
N ASP A 179 -3.70 14.63 -16.75
CA ASP A 179 -4.40 15.45 -15.79
C ASP A 179 -4.46 16.91 -16.25
N TYR A 180 -3.31 17.47 -16.63
CA TYR A 180 -3.29 18.84 -17.15
C TYR A 180 -4.18 19.01 -18.40
N ALA A 181 -4.17 18.02 -19.29
CA ALA A 181 -4.94 18.06 -20.52
C ALA A 181 -6.45 17.92 -20.29
N LEU A 182 -6.89 16.94 -19.47
CA LEU A 182 -8.30 16.60 -19.28
C LEU A 182 -8.98 17.47 -18.22
N ILE A 183 -8.28 17.87 -17.16
CA ILE A 183 -8.87 18.77 -16.15
C ILE A 183 -9.16 20.13 -16.75
N PHE A 184 -8.20 20.70 -17.51
CA PHE A 184 -8.29 22.07 -18.03
C PHE A 184 -8.70 22.19 -19.50
N GLY A 185 -9.02 21.08 -20.17
CA GLY A 185 -9.44 21.10 -21.58
C GLY A 185 -8.35 21.60 -22.53
N LYS A 186 -7.10 21.18 -22.36
CA LYS A 186 -5.98 21.60 -23.22
C LYS A 186 -5.78 20.67 -24.41
N TRP A 187 -5.06 21.16 -25.41
CA TRP A 187 -4.68 20.44 -26.64
C TRP A 187 -5.87 19.90 -27.44
N GLY A 188 -7.03 20.58 -27.39
CA GLY A 188 -8.23 20.19 -28.11
C GLY A 188 -9.08 19.12 -27.42
N LEU A 189 -8.74 18.74 -26.20
CA LEU A 189 -9.55 17.86 -25.37
C LEU A 189 -10.63 18.68 -24.64
N PRO A 190 -11.80 18.09 -24.33
CA PRO A 190 -12.84 18.75 -23.55
C PRO A 190 -12.37 18.99 -22.10
N GLU A 191 -12.82 20.09 -21.52
CA GLU A 191 -12.64 20.37 -20.09
C GLU A 191 -13.56 19.45 -19.28
N MET A 192 -12.98 18.58 -18.46
CA MET A 192 -13.71 17.54 -17.72
C MET A 192 -13.57 17.68 -16.19
N GLY A 193 -12.74 18.60 -15.69
CA GLY A 193 -12.58 18.85 -14.26
C GLY A 193 -12.24 17.58 -13.48
N VAL A 194 -13.05 17.27 -12.45
CA VAL A 194 -12.85 16.11 -11.55
C VAL A 194 -12.91 14.78 -12.30
N THR A 195 -13.83 14.63 -13.24
CA THR A 195 -13.95 13.43 -14.09
C THR A 195 -12.73 13.25 -14.96
N GLY A 196 -12.14 14.37 -15.44
CA GLY A 196 -10.89 14.36 -16.20
C GLY A 196 -9.71 13.78 -15.40
N ALA A 197 -9.59 14.14 -14.12
CA ALA A 197 -8.57 13.58 -13.22
C ALA A 197 -8.74 12.06 -13.03
N ALA A 198 -9.97 11.61 -12.75
CA ALA A 198 -10.24 10.17 -12.62
C ALA A 198 -9.92 9.41 -13.92
N LEU A 199 -10.31 9.96 -15.07
CA LEU A 199 -10.06 9.37 -16.38
C LEU A 199 -8.56 9.34 -16.72
N ALA A 200 -7.83 10.42 -16.42
CA ALA A 200 -6.38 10.49 -16.59
C ALA A 200 -5.67 9.38 -15.80
N THR A 201 -6.10 9.17 -14.55
CA THR A 201 -5.57 8.11 -13.68
C THR A 201 -5.79 6.71 -14.28
N VAL A 202 -6.97 6.45 -14.83
CA VAL A 202 -7.29 5.16 -15.46
C VAL A 202 -6.52 4.98 -16.78
N LEU A 203 -6.52 5.99 -17.66
CA LEU A 203 -5.87 5.91 -18.98
C LEU A 203 -4.35 5.79 -18.86
N SER A 204 -3.74 6.57 -17.97
CA SER A 204 -2.30 6.50 -17.72
C SER A 204 -1.85 5.13 -17.23
N GLY A 205 -2.72 4.45 -16.48
CA GLY A 205 -2.49 3.08 -16.01
C GLY A 205 -2.42 2.02 -17.11
N LEU A 206 -2.90 2.30 -18.34
CA LEU A 206 -2.78 1.37 -19.47
C LEU A 206 -1.35 1.30 -20.00
N LEU A 207 -0.55 2.36 -19.89
CA LEU A 207 0.83 2.37 -20.39
C LEU A 207 1.73 1.39 -19.62
N PRO A 208 1.77 1.36 -18.28
CA PRO A 208 2.48 0.32 -17.54
C PRO A 208 2.04 -1.10 -17.91
N ILE A 209 0.73 -1.34 -18.10
CA ILE A 209 0.22 -2.65 -18.54
C ILE A 209 0.80 -3.02 -19.89
N ALA A 210 0.75 -2.11 -20.87
CA ALA A 210 1.26 -2.37 -22.21
C ALA A 210 2.76 -2.70 -22.19
N ILE A 211 3.56 -1.94 -21.44
CA ILE A 211 5.00 -2.18 -21.28
C ILE A 211 5.26 -3.53 -20.58
N MET A 212 4.60 -3.79 -19.46
CA MET A 212 4.79 -5.04 -18.72
C MET A 212 4.32 -6.25 -19.53
N LEU A 213 3.20 -6.15 -20.24
CA LEU A 213 2.67 -7.21 -21.07
C LEU A 213 3.59 -7.48 -22.26
N ALA A 214 4.17 -6.45 -22.89
CA ALA A 214 5.15 -6.62 -23.94
C ALA A 214 6.38 -7.42 -23.46
N TYR A 215 6.91 -7.13 -22.28
CA TYR A 215 7.99 -7.91 -21.68
C TYR A 215 7.55 -9.32 -21.26
N PHE A 216 6.33 -9.48 -20.73
CA PHE A 216 5.77 -10.76 -20.32
C PHE A 216 5.59 -11.73 -21.49
N LEU A 217 5.26 -11.21 -22.68
CA LEU A 217 5.02 -12.01 -23.89
C LEU A 217 6.25 -12.17 -24.81
N ARG A 218 7.43 -11.64 -24.43
CA ARG A 218 8.66 -11.82 -25.22
C ARG A 218 9.09 -13.29 -25.33
N CYS A 219 9.84 -13.62 -26.38
CA CYS A 219 10.31 -14.98 -26.63
C CYS A 219 11.06 -15.57 -25.43
N ASP A 220 12.02 -14.82 -24.86
CA ASP A 220 12.80 -15.26 -23.68
C ASP A 220 11.90 -15.63 -22.49
N ALA A 221 10.81 -14.85 -22.27
CA ALA A 221 9.85 -15.13 -21.20
C ALA A 221 8.96 -16.34 -21.53
N ARG A 222 8.63 -16.54 -22.80
CA ARG A 222 7.85 -17.70 -23.25
C ARG A 222 8.61 -19.00 -23.06
N GLU A 223 9.91 -19.00 -23.39
CA GLU A 223 10.75 -20.18 -23.26
C GLU A 223 11.02 -20.53 -21.79
N ARG A 224 11.42 -19.56 -20.99
CA ARG A 224 11.83 -19.79 -19.60
C ARG A 224 10.68 -19.93 -18.62
N TYR A 225 9.64 -19.09 -18.76
CA TYR A 225 8.54 -18.98 -17.78
C TYR A 225 7.21 -19.49 -18.32
N HIS A 226 7.18 -20.05 -19.51
CA HIS A 226 5.99 -20.57 -20.20
C HIS A 226 4.82 -19.56 -20.20
N THR A 227 5.11 -18.27 -20.42
CA THR A 227 4.10 -17.19 -20.38
C THR A 227 3.04 -17.27 -21.49
N HIS A 228 3.21 -18.17 -22.47
CA HIS A 228 2.22 -18.48 -23.50
C HIS A 228 1.12 -19.46 -23.01
N HIS A 229 1.30 -20.10 -21.86
CA HIS A 229 0.30 -21.00 -21.30
C HIS A 229 -0.78 -20.22 -20.54
N TRP A 230 -1.78 -19.74 -21.26
CA TRP A 230 -2.89 -18.94 -20.74
C TRP A 230 -4.07 -19.78 -20.23
N ARG A 231 -3.99 -21.12 -20.24
CA ARG A 231 -5.08 -22.00 -19.79
C ARG A 231 -5.45 -21.78 -18.31
N LEU A 232 -6.73 -21.90 -18.01
CA LEU A 232 -7.25 -21.83 -16.65
C LEU A 232 -6.83 -23.09 -15.88
N HIS A 233 -6.13 -22.89 -14.76
CA HIS A 233 -5.69 -23.97 -13.86
C HIS A 233 -6.32 -23.79 -12.48
N TRP A 234 -7.40 -24.56 -12.22
CA TRP A 234 -8.15 -24.46 -10.97
C TRP A 234 -7.30 -24.69 -9.71
N GLY A 235 -6.30 -25.57 -9.76
CA GLY A 235 -5.39 -25.81 -8.64
C GLY A 235 -4.57 -24.57 -8.27
N ILE A 236 -4.03 -23.87 -9.26
CA ILE A 236 -3.27 -22.61 -9.05
C ILE A 236 -4.22 -21.49 -8.64
N MET A 237 -5.39 -21.39 -9.28
CA MET A 237 -6.43 -20.42 -8.93
C MET A 237 -6.88 -20.58 -7.47
N ALA A 238 -7.19 -21.80 -7.04
CA ALA A 238 -7.58 -22.09 -5.67
C ALA A 238 -6.48 -21.74 -4.66
N ARG A 239 -5.21 -21.98 -5.02
CA ARG A 239 -4.05 -21.61 -4.20
C ARG A 239 -3.91 -20.09 -4.09
N LEU A 240 -4.03 -19.37 -5.21
CA LEU A 240 -4.00 -17.91 -5.23
C LEU A 240 -5.13 -17.31 -4.38
N LEU A 241 -6.35 -17.84 -4.49
CA LEU A 241 -7.48 -17.43 -3.63
C LEU A 241 -7.23 -17.80 -2.17
N ARG A 242 -6.72 -19.00 -1.89
CA ARG A 242 -6.48 -19.47 -0.52
C ARG A 242 -5.56 -18.54 0.28
N PHE A 243 -4.50 -18.04 -0.32
CA PHE A 243 -3.52 -17.17 0.32
C PHE A 243 -3.83 -15.69 0.09
N GLY A 244 -4.26 -15.36 -1.13
CA GLY A 244 -4.52 -13.97 -1.53
C GLY A 244 -5.73 -13.36 -0.81
N VAL A 245 -6.82 -14.12 -0.60
CA VAL A 245 -8.00 -13.61 0.13
C VAL A 245 -7.62 -13.19 1.55
N ALA A 246 -6.79 -13.98 2.24
CA ALA A 246 -6.32 -13.62 3.57
C ALA A 246 -5.50 -12.30 3.54
N SER A 247 -4.60 -12.15 2.55
CA SER A 247 -3.82 -10.93 2.34
C SER A 247 -4.71 -9.73 1.98
N GLY A 248 -5.71 -9.92 1.13
CA GLY A 248 -6.65 -8.88 0.74
C GLY A 248 -7.52 -8.39 1.89
N ILE A 249 -8.05 -9.32 2.69
CA ILE A 249 -8.83 -8.99 3.89
C ILE A 249 -7.98 -8.19 4.88
N GLN A 250 -6.74 -8.58 5.11
CA GLN A 250 -5.84 -7.84 5.99
C GLN A 250 -5.62 -6.41 5.49
N MET A 251 -5.36 -6.23 4.20
CA MET A 251 -5.14 -4.91 3.61
C MET A 251 -6.40 -4.03 3.68
N TRP A 252 -7.57 -4.63 3.50
CA TRP A 252 -8.86 -3.94 3.62
C TRP A 252 -9.15 -3.52 5.07
N ILE A 253 -8.93 -4.42 6.04
CA ILE A 253 -9.12 -4.13 7.47
C ILE A 253 -8.18 -3.01 7.92
N ASP A 254 -6.93 -3.02 7.48
CA ASP A 254 -5.97 -1.97 7.80
C ASP A 254 -6.42 -0.60 7.26
N ALA A 255 -6.84 -0.54 5.99
CA ALA A 255 -7.37 0.69 5.40
C ALA A 255 -8.62 1.19 6.13
N ALA A 256 -9.54 0.29 6.52
CA ALA A 256 -10.75 0.63 7.25
C ALA A 256 -10.45 1.15 8.67
N LEU A 257 -9.48 0.54 9.37
CA LEU A 257 -9.05 0.97 10.70
C LEU A 257 -8.55 2.42 10.70
N TRP A 258 -7.62 2.74 9.80
CA TRP A 258 -7.05 4.09 9.76
C TRP A 258 -8.06 5.14 9.30
N THR A 259 -9.00 4.75 8.44
CA THR A 259 -10.14 5.62 8.09
C THR A 259 -11.04 5.88 9.30
N LEU A 260 -11.39 4.84 10.07
CA LEU A 260 -12.19 4.99 11.30
C LEU A 260 -11.47 5.86 12.33
N PHE A 261 -10.15 5.67 12.49
CA PHE A 261 -9.33 6.48 13.39
C PHE A 261 -9.44 7.98 13.05
N LEU A 262 -9.27 8.34 11.77
CA LEU A 262 -9.40 9.73 11.32
C LEU A 262 -10.81 10.30 11.51
N VAL A 263 -11.85 9.50 11.29
CA VAL A 263 -13.25 9.90 11.54
C VAL A 263 -13.48 10.22 13.01
N ILE A 264 -12.95 9.40 13.92
CA ILE A 264 -13.09 9.63 15.37
C ILE A 264 -12.33 10.90 15.80
N ILE A 265 -11.10 11.09 15.30
CA ILE A 265 -10.32 12.31 15.57
C ILE A 265 -11.04 13.55 15.03
N GLY A 266 -11.64 13.45 13.83
CA GLY A 266 -12.39 14.56 13.23
C GLY A 266 -13.59 15.02 14.05
N ARG A 267 -14.16 14.15 14.92
CA ARG A 267 -15.24 14.52 15.85
C ARG A 267 -14.74 15.26 17.09
N LEU A 268 -13.44 15.22 17.39
CA LEU A 268 -12.86 15.94 18.53
C LEU A 268 -12.70 17.43 18.23
N GLY A 269 -12.28 17.76 17.00
CA GLY A 269 -12.10 19.14 16.59
C GLY A 269 -11.27 19.28 15.31
N THR A 270 -11.28 20.48 14.77
CA THR A 270 -10.54 20.81 13.52
C THR A 270 -9.04 20.91 13.77
N VAL A 271 -8.61 21.36 14.94
CA VAL A 271 -7.19 21.44 15.34
C VAL A 271 -6.59 20.05 15.44
N GLU A 272 -7.27 19.13 16.14
CA GLU A 272 -6.88 17.75 16.35
C GLU A 272 -6.77 17.00 15.01
N LEU A 273 -7.74 17.18 14.13
CA LEU A 273 -7.75 16.57 12.82
C LEU A 273 -6.62 17.11 11.94
N ALA A 274 -6.39 18.43 11.93
CA ALA A 274 -5.31 19.06 11.17
C ALA A 274 -3.94 18.56 11.66
N ALA A 275 -3.70 18.58 12.98
CA ALA A 275 -2.45 18.11 13.56
C ALA A 275 -2.21 16.62 13.26
N THR A 276 -3.25 15.78 13.39
CA THR A 276 -3.16 14.34 13.06
C THR A 276 -2.89 14.12 11.57
N SER A 277 -3.53 14.87 10.69
CA SER A 277 -3.33 14.75 9.25
C SER A 277 -1.91 15.11 8.82
N ILE A 278 -1.32 16.16 9.41
CA ILE A 278 0.08 16.54 9.18
C ILE A 278 1.00 15.43 9.72
N ALA A 279 0.78 14.94 10.93
CA ALA A 279 1.56 13.85 11.50
C ALA A 279 1.54 12.58 10.62
N PHE A 280 0.37 12.21 10.05
CA PHE A 280 0.24 11.07 9.15
C PHE A 280 0.95 11.28 7.80
N ARG A 281 0.95 12.52 7.26
CA ARG A 281 1.71 12.82 6.03
C ARG A 281 3.22 12.68 6.27
N LEU A 282 3.72 13.20 7.38
CA LEU A 282 5.12 13.04 7.77
C LEU A 282 5.49 11.56 7.99
N ASN A 283 4.61 10.83 8.68
CA ASN A 283 4.77 9.40 8.90
C ASN A 283 4.83 8.62 7.58
N SER A 284 3.94 8.90 6.64
CA SER A 284 3.91 8.21 5.33
C SER A 284 5.21 8.38 4.55
N LEU A 285 5.82 9.57 4.59
CA LEU A 285 7.13 9.81 3.97
C LEU A 285 8.23 9.00 4.65
N ALA A 286 8.22 8.91 5.98
CA ALA A 286 9.20 8.15 6.75
C ALA A 286 9.13 6.64 6.46
N PHE A 287 7.92 6.11 6.20
CA PHE A 287 7.69 4.68 5.95
C PHE A 287 7.95 4.24 4.51
N MET A 288 8.02 5.15 3.54
CA MET A 288 8.30 4.77 2.13
C MET A 288 9.53 3.88 1.97
N PRO A 289 10.71 4.20 2.55
CA PRO A 289 11.89 3.34 2.45
C PRO A 289 11.66 1.95 3.04
N ILE A 290 10.97 1.86 4.17
CA ILE A 290 10.72 0.60 4.87
C ILE A 290 9.82 -0.32 4.04
N ILE A 291 8.77 0.21 3.43
CA ILE A 291 7.88 -0.57 2.55
C ILE A 291 8.67 -1.13 1.36
N GLY A 292 9.56 -0.33 0.76
CA GLY A 292 10.43 -0.77 -0.32
C GLY A 292 11.40 -1.88 0.12
N LEU A 293 12.07 -1.70 1.26
CA LEU A 293 12.98 -2.68 1.86
C LEU A 293 12.25 -4.00 2.18
N ALA A 294 11.09 -3.91 2.83
CA ALA A 294 10.29 -5.06 3.21
C ALA A 294 9.76 -5.86 2.01
N ARG A 295 9.33 -5.17 0.93
CA ARG A 295 8.91 -5.84 -0.33
C ARG A 295 10.10 -6.51 -1.03
N GLY A 296 11.26 -5.85 -1.11
CA GLY A 296 12.47 -6.44 -1.67
C GLY A 296 12.93 -7.66 -0.88
N MET A 297 12.94 -7.57 0.44
CA MET A 297 13.21 -8.69 1.35
C MET A 297 12.18 -9.81 1.17
N GLY A 298 10.89 -9.49 1.07
CA GLY A 298 9.82 -10.47 0.87
C GLY A 298 10.01 -11.31 -0.40
N THR A 299 10.49 -10.71 -1.48
CA THR A 299 10.86 -11.44 -2.70
C THR A 299 11.98 -12.43 -2.45
N LEU A 300 13.08 -12.01 -1.79
CA LEU A 300 14.22 -12.88 -1.48
C LEU A 300 13.82 -13.98 -0.50
N ALA A 301 13.09 -13.64 0.55
CA ALA A 301 12.59 -14.60 1.53
C ALA A 301 11.66 -15.64 0.89
N GLY A 302 10.76 -15.22 -0.01
CA GLY A 302 9.90 -16.13 -0.78
C GLY A 302 10.70 -17.08 -1.68
N GLN A 303 11.73 -16.60 -2.36
CA GLN A 303 12.61 -17.44 -3.19
C GLN A 303 13.37 -18.44 -2.31
N ARG A 304 13.93 -18.02 -1.17
CA ARG A 304 14.63 -18.93 -0.24
C ARG A 304 13.68 -19.92 0.42
N HIS A 305 12.44 -19.52 0.69
CA HIS A 305 11.41 -20.42 1.20
C HIS A 305 11.04 -21.51 0.16
N GLY A 306 10.88 -21.13 -1.10
CA GLY A 306 10.67 -22.07 -2.20
C GLY A 306 11.82 -23.07 -2.35
N ALA A 307 13.06 -22.63 -2.18
CA ALA A 307 14.26 -23.46 -2.16
C ALA A 307 14.42 -24.30 -0.88
N ARG A 308 13.53 -24.13 0.11
CA ARG A 308 13.60 -24.74 1.46
C ARG A 308 14.83 -24.34 2.29
N GLU A 309 15.41 -23.20 1.98
CA GLU A 309 16.54 -22.62 2.71
C GLU A 309 16.04 -21.76 3.89
N PHE A 310 15.38 -22.37 4.86
CA PHE A 310 14.67 -21.67 5.94
C PHE A 310 15.56 -20.79 6.83
N GLN A 311 16.84 -21.13 6.97
CA GLN A 311 17.80 -20.27 7.69
C GLN A 311 18.05 -18.97 6.96
N GLU A 312 18.13 -19.03 5.63
CA GLU A 312 18.29 -17.85 4.78
C GLU A 312 17.06 -16.93 4.84
N VAL A 313 15.85 -17.51 4.88
CA VAL A 313 14.60 -16.74 5.07
C VAL A 313 14.69 -15.87 6.33
N VAL A 314 15.03 -16.49 7.47
CA VAL A 314 15.15 -15.75 8.74
C VAL A 314 16.28 -14.73 8.67
N ALA A 315 17.38 -15.05 8.02
CA ALA A 315 18.49 -14.13 7.85
C ALA A 315 18.08 -12.87 7.06
N TYR A 316 17.37 -13.00 5.93
CA TYR A 316 16.88 -11.84 5.17
C TYR A 316 15.89 -10.99 5.96
N ILE A 317 14.97 -11.62 6.71
CA ILE A 317 14.07 -10.90 7.61
C ILE A 317 14.86 -10.10 8.66
N CYS A 318 15.85 -10.70 9.32
CA CYS A 318 16.67 -10.03 10.31
C CYS A 318 17.49 -8.86 9.71
N HIS A 319 18.08 -9.04 8.53
CA HIS A 319 18.82 -7.96 7.87
C HIS A 319 17.89 -6.78 7.48
N CYS A 320 16.69 -7.09 6.99
CA CYS A 320 15.67 -6.07 6.70
C CYS A 320 15.28 -5.32 7.98
N LEU A 321 15.05 -6.02 9.10
CA LEU A 321 14.76 -5.40 10.39
C LEU A 321 15.87 -4.43 10.80
N VAL A 322 17.12 -4.83 10.73
CA VAL A 322 18.25 -3.95 11.08
C VAL A 322 18.26 -2.70 10.20
N MET A 323 18.10 -2.85 8.87
CA MET A 323 18.06 -1.69 7.96
C MET A 323 16.90 -0.75 8.29
N SER A 324 15.72 -1.32 8.50
CA SER A 324 14.50 -0.57 8.81
C SER A 324 14.61 0.17 10.14
N GLU A 325 15.20 -0.49 11.17
CA GLU A 325 15.38 0.13 12.48
C GLU A 325 16.43 1.24 12.47
N ILE A 326 17.55 1.04 11.78
CA ILE A 326 18.56 2.11 11.62
C ILE A 326 17.95 3.36 10.99
N TRP A 327 17.16 3.16 9.92
CA TRP A 327 16.45 4.26 9.26
C TRP A 327 15.45 4.90 10.22
N MET A 328 14.61 4.09 10.89
CA MET A 328 13.54 4.62 11.70
C MET A 328 14.01 5.26 13.00
N ILE A 329 15.09 4.75 13.62
CA ILE A 329 15.74 5.41 14.76
C ILE A 329 16.23 6.80 14.35
N SER A 330 16.83 6.92 13.16
CA SER A 330 17.28 8.23 12.65
C SER A 330 16.11 9.20 12.49
N ILE A 331 14.99 8.75 11.90
CA ILE A 331 13.78 9.57 11.73
C ILE A 331 13.14 9.90 13.08
N ALA A 332 12.99 8.90 13.97
CA ALA A 332 12.42 9.10 15.30
C ALA A 332 13.19 10.13 16.11
N ALA A 333 14.53 10.10 16.03
CA ALA A 333 15.37 11.10 16.67
C ALA A 333 15.08 12.51 16.12
N THR A 334 14.94 12.69 14.81
CA THR A 334 14.59 14.00 14.23
C THR A 334 13.19 14.46 14.61
N TYR A 335 12.21 13.55 14.68
CA TYR A 335 10.83 13.86 15.11
C TYR A 335 10.76 14.25 16.58
N ALA A 336 11.59 13.64 17.43
CA ALA A 336 11.67 13.98 18.85
C ALA A 336 12.39 15.30 19.10
N LEU A 337 13.49 15.58 18.36
CA LEU A 337 14.37 16.73 18.57
C LEU A 337 13.90 17.99 17.82
N LEU A 338 13.32 17.83 16.63
CA LEU A 338 12.98 18.93 15.72
C LEU A 338 11.49 18.94 15.29
N PRO A 339 10.52 18.67 16.17
CA PRO A 339 9.11 18.56 15.79
C PRO A 339 8.57 19.88 15.20
N GLU A 340 9.02 21.02 15.68
CA GLU A 340 8.62 22.34 15.15
C GLU A 340 9.01 22.54 13.70
N TRP A 341 10.21 22.13 13.34
CA TRP A 341 10.71 22.30 11.97
C TRP A 341 9.82 21.58 10.96
N TYR A 342 9.41 20.34 11.28
CA TYR A 342 8.51 19.56 10.44
C TYR A 342 7.14 20.20 10.29
N PHE A 343 6.54 20.69 11.38
CA PHE A 343 5.22 21.31 11.30
C PHE A 343 5.27 22.68 10.61
N ARG A 344 6.33 23.47 10.81
CA ARG A 344 6.49 24.76 10.12
C ARG A 344 6.59 24.64 8.60
N MET A 345 6.99 23.48 8.06
CA MET A 345 6.95 23.24 6.61
C MET A 345 5.52 23.26 6.04
N PHE A 346 4.53 23.09 6.90
CA PHE A 346 3.10 23.14 6.51
C PHE A 346 2.44 24.48 6.89
N SER A 347 3.20 25.43 7.47
CA SER A 347 2.70 26.80 7.70
C SER A 347 2.66 27.52 6.35
N ALA A 348 1.45 27.81 5.85
CA ALA A 348 1.32 28.69 4.69
C ALA A 348 1.35 30.14 5.17
N ASP A 349 2.32 30.91 4.69
CA ASP A 349 2.32 32.38 4.84
C ASP A 349 1.04 32.94 4.24
N GLY A 350 0.14 33.45 5.08
CA GLY A 350 -1.08 34.12 4.66
C GLY A 350 -2.33 33.22 4.53
N SER A 351 -2.35 32.00 5.09
CA SER A 351 -3.58 31.19 5.12
C SER A 351 -4.66 31.88 5.97
N ARG A 352 -5.73 32.36 5.31
CA ARG A 352 -6.95 32.86 5.95
C ARG A 352 -7.82 31.72 6.51
N GLY A 353 -7.18 30.69 7.11
CA GLY A 353 -7.89 29.58 7.70
C GLY A 353 -8.51 29.93 9.07
N THR A 354 -9.63 29.32 9.39
CA THR A 354 -10.34 29.47 10.68
C THR A 354 -9.61 28.79 11.86
N VAL A 355 -8.50 28.10 11.61
CA VAL A 355 -7.74 27.32 12.60
C VAL A 355 -6.44 28.05 12.95
N ASP A 356 -6.21 28.29 14.24
CA ASP A 356 -4.95 28.86 14.71
C ASP A 356 -3.80 27.85 14.54
N PHE A 357 -2.85 28.18 13.65
CA PHE A 357 -1.69 27.32 13.40
C PHE A 357 -0.81 27.11 14.67
N ALA A 358 -0.84 28.05 15.61
CA ALA A 358 -0.09 27.92 16.87
C ALA A 358 -0.64 26.75 17.71
N GLU A 359 -1.96 26.55 17.75
CA GLU A 359 -2.59 25.41 18.43
C GLU A 359 -2.29 24.10 17.71
N VAL A 360 -2.36 24.09 16.36
CA VAL A 360 -1.99 22.92 15.54
C VAL A 360 -0.54 22.53 15.78
N LEU A 361 0.36 23.51 15.86
CA LEU A 361 1.78 23.28 16.13
C LEU A 361 1.99 22.71 17.54
N ALA A 362 1.34 23.27 18.56
CA ALA A 362 1.45 22.81 19.93
C ALA A 362 0.99 21.35 20.08
N THR A 363 -0.18 21.04 19.55
CA THR A 363 -0.73 19.67 19.49
C THR A 363 0.16 18.73 18.69
N GLY A 364 0.58 19.17 17.51
CA GLY A 364 1.38 18.41 16.57
C GLY A 364 2.76 18.00 17.10
N LYS A 365 3.40 18.84 17.91
CA LYS A 365 4.66 18.48 18.61
C LYS A 365 4.50 17.25 19.48
N THR A 366 3.39 17.17 20.19
CA THR A 366 3.10 16.00 21.04
C THR A 366 2.78 14.78 20.19
N LEU A 367 2.01 14.94 19.11
CA LEU A 367 1.72 13.83 18.20
C LEU A 367 2.97 13.27 17.51
N LEU A 368 3.93 14.11 17.10
CA LEU A 368 5.19 13.63 16.54
C LEU A 368 6.03 12.82 17.54
N ARG A 369 5.91 13.10 18.83
CA ARG A 369 6.53 12.25 19.87
C ARG A 369 5.87 10.87 19.93
N PHE A 370 4.55 10.79 19.82
CA PHE A 370 3.85 9.50 19.68
C PHE A 370 4.33 8.76 18.42
N VAL A 371 4.43 9.46 17.30
CA VAL A 371 4.97 8.89 16.05
C VAL A 371 6.39 8.37 16.27
N ALA A 372 7.27 9.12 16.89
CA ALA A 372 8.65 8.71 17.18
C ALA A 372 8.73 7.43 18.02
N VAL A 373 7.78 7.20 18.92
CA VAL A 373 7.72 5.99 19.75
C VAL A 373 7.21 4.80 18.94
N TYR A 374 6.05 4.94 18.27
CA TYR A 374 5.44 3.80 17.62
C TYR A 374 6.11 3.41 16.29
N CYS A 375 6.76 4.35 15.62
CA CYS A 375 7.37 4.10 14.31
C CYS A 375 8.46 3.02 14.35
N LEU A 376 9.14 2.85 15.49
CA LEU A 376 10.08 1.75 15.70
C LEU A 376 9.36 0.40 15.71
N GLY A 377 8.28 0.29 16.49
CA GLY A 377 7.46 -0.93 16.50
C GLY A 377 6.81 -1.22 15.15
N ASP A 378 6.38 -0.18 14.44
CA ASP A 378 5.73 -0.35 13.14
C ASP A 378 6.71 -0.73 12.03
N ALA A 379 7.96 -0.29 12.09
CA ALA A 379 9.01 -0.78 11.20
C ALA A 379 9.25 -2.30 11.37
N CYS A 380 9.31 -2.76 12.62
CA CYS A 380 9.34 -4.20 12.94
C CYS A 380 8.07 -4.91 12.42
N ASN A 381 6.90 -4.33 12.66
CA ASN A 381 5.62 -4.89 12.22
C ASN A 381 5.59 -5.11 10.70
N ILE A 382 5.96 -4.10 9.91
CA ILE A 382 5.97 -4.17 8.44
C ILE A 382 6.96 -5.25 7.95
N ALA A 383 8.18 -5.25 8.44
CA ALA A 383 9.20 -6.19 8.00
C ALA A 383 8.83 -7.65 8.35
N LEU A 384 8.35 -7.90 9.57
CA LEU A 384 7.96 -9.24 10.03
C LEU A 384 6.69 -9.73 9.34
N SER A 385 5.67 -8.87 9.19
CA SER A 385 4.42 -9.22 8.53
C SER A 385 4.66 -9.59 7.07
N ILE A 386 5.38 -8.75 6.31
CA ILE A 386 5.73 -9.05 4.90
C ILE A 386 6.60 -10.31 4.81
N GLY A 387 7.54 -10.51 5.75
CA GLY A 387 8.34 -11.73 5.83
C GLY A 387 7.48 -12.98 6.00
N LEU A 388 6.52 -13.00 6.94
CA LEU A 388 5.58 -14.10 7.14
C LEU A 388 4.65 -14.32 5.95
N HIS A 389 4.18 -13.23 5.32
CA HIS A 389 3.38 -13.31 4.10
C HIS A 389 4.15 -13.95 2.93
N SER A 390 5.43 -13.63 2.79
CA SER A 390 6.28 -14.15 1.71
C SER A 390 6.52 -15.66 1.79
N VAL A 391 6.39 -16.24 2.97
CA VAL A 391 6.48 -17.69 3.21
C VAL A 391 5.12 -18.39 3.30
N GLY A 392 4.04 -17.68 2.98
CA GLY A 392 2.69 -18.25 2.89
C GLY A 392 1.89 -18.28 4.20
N ASP A 393 2.41 -17.74 5.30
CA ASP A 393 1.70 -17.74 6.59
C ASP A 393 0.65 -16.62 6.68
N THR A 394 -0.07 -16.40 5.58
CA THR A 394 -1.06 -15.31 5.44
C THR A 394 -2.29 -15.52 6.30
N ARG A 395 -2.79 -16.75 6.43
CA ARG A 395 -4.02 -17.00 7.20
C ARG A 395 -3.84 -16.67 8.68
N TRP A 396 -2.76 -17.16 9.27
CA TRP A 396 -2.50 -16.90 10.67
C TRP A 396 -2.24 -15.40 10.93
N THR A 397 -1.42 -14.77 10.10
CA THR A 397 -1.13 -13.34 10.22
C THR A 397 -2.39 -12.49 10.05
N SER A 398 -3.23 -12.80 9.07
CA SER A 398 -4.50 -12.07 8.86
C SER A 398 -5.48 -12.27 10.01
N ILE A 399 -5.59 -13.47 10.58
CA ILE A 399 -6.45 -13.72 11.74
C ILE A 399 -5.97 -12.93 12.96
N MET A 400 -4.65 -12.98 13.26
CA MET A 400 -4.11 -12.24 14.40
C MET A 400 -4.23 -10.74 14.21
N MET A 401 -3.93 -10.23 13.03
CA MET A 401 -4.13 -8.82 12.69
C MET A 401 -5.59 -8.42 12.88
N SER A 402 -6.54 -9.22 12.37
CA SER A 402 -7.97 -8.96 12.51
C SER A 402 -8.40 -8.92 13.97
N ILE A 403 -7.93 -9.86 14.81
CA ILE A 403 -8.27 -9.90 16.24
C ILE A 403 -7.77 -8.62 16.93
N VAL A 404 -6.48 -8.28 16.74
CA VAL A 404 -5.88 -7.11 17.40
C VAL A 404 -6.52 -5.81 16.89
N THR A 405 -6.85 -5.75 15.58
CA THR A 405 -7.57 -4.63 14.97
C THR A 405 -8.99 -4.49 15.53
N LEU A 406 -9.74 -5.57 15.69
CA LEU A 406 -11.09 -5.53 16.26
C LEU A 406 -11.06 -5.07 17.73
N ILE A 407 -10.02 -5.42 18.48
CA ILE A 407 -9.82 -4.89 19.83
C ILE A 407 -9.62 -3.37 19.78
N LEU A 408 -8.75 -2.88 18.89
CA LEU A 408 -8.56 -1.43 18.74
C LEU A 408 -9.84 -0.74 18.28
N VAL A 409 -10.58 -1.30 17.31
CA VAL A 409 -11.87 -0.75 16.88
C VAL A 409 -12.84 -0.63 18.05
N ALA A 410 -12.96 -1.66 18.88
CA ALA A 410 -13.81 -1.62 20.08
C ALA A 410 -13.37 -0.52 21.06
N VAL A 411 -12.05 -0.39 21.28
CA VAL A 411 -11.49 0.69 22.12
C VAL A 411 -11.78 2.07 21.53
N LEU A 412 -11.62 2.24 20.20
CA LEU A 412 -11.88 3.52 19.54
C LEU A 412 -13.37 3.90 19.58
N LEU A 413 -14.26 2.94 19.38
CA LEU A 413 -15.71 3.18 19.49
C LEU A 413 -16.11 3.53 20.95
N TYR A 414 -15.53 2.84 21.94
CA TYR A 414 -15.72 3.17 23.34
C TYR A 414 -15.15 4.55 23.69
N ALA A 415 -13.96 4.88 23.16
CA ALA A 415 -13.35 6.20 23.34
C ALA A 415 -14.24 7.32 22.77
N GLY A 416 -14.87 7.10 21.62
CA GLY A 416 -15.86 8.02 21.05
C GLY A 416 -17.11 8.18 21.92
N TYR A 417 -17.61 7.08 22.48
CA TYR A 417 -18.76 7.09 23.42
C TYR A 417 -18.41 7.77 24.75
N ALA A 418 -17.24 7.47 25.31
CA ALA A 418 -16.77 8.00 26.60
C ALA A 418 -16.15 9.40 26.49
N HIS A 419 -16.21 10.03 25.30
CA HIS A 419 -15.64 11.36 25.02
C HIS A 419 -14.15 11.49 25.41
N TRP A 420 -13.36 10.49 25.05
CA TRP A 420 -11.91 10.56 25.27
C TRP A 420 -11.29 11.69 24.46
N GLY A 421 -10.28 12.34 25.04
CA GLY A 421 -9.50 13.34 24.30
C GLY A 421 -8.53 12.71 23.29
N LEU A 422 -7.81 13.55 22.57
CA LEU A 422 -6.88 13.18 21.51
C LEU A 422 -5.78 12.20 21.98
N TYR A 423 -5.12 12.51 23.09
CA TYR A 423 -3.95 11.76 23.56
C TYR A 423 -4.25 10.31 23.99
N PRO A 424 -5.33 10.02 24.74
CA PRO A 424 -5.71 8.62 25.01
C PRO A 424 -5.98 7.79 23.75
N ILE A 425 -6.60 8.39 22.72
CA ILE A 425 -6.85 7.73 21.44
C ILE A 425 -5.53 7.40 20.72
N TRP A 426 -4.58 8.34 20.67
CA TRP A 426 -3.25 8.12 20.13
C TRP A 426 -2.43 7.10 20.94
N THR A 427 -2.61 7.09 22.28
CA THR A 427 -1.99 6.07 23.15
C THR A 427 -2.51 4.68 22.80
N ALA A 428 -3.83 4.52 22.63
CA ALA A 428 -4.43 3.24 22.23
C ALA A 428 -3.87 2.75 20.87
N ALA A 429 -3.77 3.64 19.87
CA ALA A 429 -3.17 3.32 18.56
C ALA A 429 -1.69 2.96 18.69
N THR A 430 -0.93 3.65 19.52
CA THR A 430 0.48 3.35 19.79
C THR A 430 0.65 1.98 20.42
N VAL A 431 -0.14 1.65 21.45
CA VAL A 431 -0.11 0.33 22.10
C VAL A 431 -0.47 -0.78 21.12
N PHE A 432 -1.47 -0.56 20.27
CA PHE A 432 -1.85 -1.49 19.21
C PHE A 432 -0.66 -1.80 18.29
N ILE A 433 0.02 -0.77 17.78
CA ILE A 433 1.16 -0.95 16.87
C ILE A 433 2.30 -1.70 17.57
N LEU A 434 2.62 -1.32 18.82
CA LEU A 434 3.69 -1.95 19.60
C LEU A 434 3.38 -3.40 20.02
N ALA A 435 2.11 -3.79 20.07
CA ALA A 435 1.70 -5.17 20.38
C ALA A 435 1.91 -6.15 19.22
N LEU A 436 1.98 -5.69 17.98
CA LEU A 436 2.08 -6.55 16.80
C LEU A 436 3.46 -7.25 16.64
N PRO A 437 4.61 -6.57 16.77
CA PRO A 437 5.92 -7.21 16.59
C PRO A 437 6.16 -8.44 17.49
N PRO A 438 5.84 -8.43 18.78
CA PRO A 438 5.96 -9.63 19.63
C PRO A 438 5.17 -10.82 19.10
N ILE A 439 3.95 -10.59 18.57
CA ILE A 439 3.09 -11.63 18.00
C ILE A 439 3.77 -12.26 16.77
N TRP A 440 4.34 -11.43 15.88
CA TRP A 440 5.03 -11.91 14.70
C TRP A 440 6.34 -12.64 15.03
N ILE A 441 7.11 -12.13 15.99
CA ILE A 441 8.34 -12.80 16.46
C ILE A 441 8.01 -14.16 17.07
N PHE A 442 6.96 -14.25 17.87
CA PHE A 442 6.49 -15.52 18.43
C PHE A 442 6.15 -16.51 17.32
N ARG A 443 5.39 -16.08 16.30
CA ARG A 443 5.04 -16.93 15.15
C ARG A 443 6.26 -17.38 14.35
N LEU A 444 7.20 -16.48 14.11
CA LEU A 444 8.43 -16.79 13.38
C LEU A 444 9.26 -17.85 14.13
N ARG A 445 9.34 -17.75 15.48
CA ARG A 445 10.06 -18.70 16.34
C ARG A 445 9.40 -20.07 16.41
N GLN A 446 8.06 -20.15 16.37
CA GLN A 446 7.35 -21.43 16.32
C GLN A 446 7.75 -22.30 15.11
N GLY A 447 8.14 -21.70 14.02
CA GLY A 447 8.60 -22.40 12.82
C GLY A 447 7.51 -23.10 12.00
N ASN A 448 6.24 -22.95 12.33
CA ASN A 448 5.11 -23.59 11.63
C ASN A 448 5.03 -23.18 10.15
N TRP A 449 5.51 -21.97 9.82
CA TRP A 449 5.61 -21.46 8.46
C TRP A 449 6.50 -22.32 7.54
N LYS A 450 7.46 -23.08 8.10
CA LYS A 450 8.36 -23.98 7.35
C LYS A 450 7.62 -25.13 6.67
N ALA A 451 6.46 -25.53 7.21
CA ALA A 451 5.65 -26.61 6.67
C ALA A 451 4.70 -26.15 5.55
N ILE A 452 4.55 -24.83 5.36
CA ILE A 452 3.62 -24.27 4.36
C ILE A 452 4.25 -24.39 2.97
N ARG A 453 3.52 -24.98 2.01
CA ARG A 453 3.93 -25.03 0.61
C ARG A 453 3.19 -23.97 -0.19
N VAL A 454 3.92 -22.96 -0.64
CA VAL A 454 3.40 -21.86 -1.48
C VAL A 454 3.61 -22.17 -2.95
N ALA A 455 4.76 -22.74 -3.30
CA ALA A 455 5.06 -23.18 -4.66
C ALA A 455 4.00 -24.15 -5.20
N THR A 456 3.73 -24.06 -6.49
CA THR A 456 2.75 -24.92 -7.17
C THR A 456 3.33 -26.31 -7.38
N ASP A 457 2.55 -27.36 -7.12
CA ASP A 457 2.96 -28.76 -7.35
C ASP A 457 3.03 -29.07 -8.83
#